data_1d7045bbcfd8e12f5c6a5c287780d619
#
_entry.id   1d7045bbcfd8e12f5c6a5c287780d619
#
_cell.length_a   1.000
_cell.length_b   1.000
_cell.length_c   1.000
_cell.angle_alpha   90.00
_cell.angle_beta   90.00
_cell.angle_gamma   90.00
#
_symmetry.space_group_name_H-M   'P 1'
#
loop_
_entity.id
_entity.type
_entity.pdbx_description
1 polymer ?
#
loop_
_entity_poly.entity_id
_entity_poly.type
_entity_poly.pdbx_seq_one_letter_code
_entity_poly.pdbx_strand_id
1 'polypeptide(L)'
;KLKDINGDGVVDNDDNTVIGDANPDFTGGMTLSARAYGFDFTAAFNWSVGFDVYNANKIHSNTPRESNDFGNLTTEFADGVRWTNLDPSSGQLVTDPSQLEALNANTTMWSPYMQRYVFSDWAVEDGTYLRLNTLTLGYTLPESAVGDLGITKLRLYVTANNVFVWTNYSGIDPEVSTRRKTTF
;
A
#
# COMPACT_ATOMS: atom_id res chain seq x y z
N LYS A 1 -4.64 17.76 -9.84
CA LYS A 1 -5.19 19.11 -9.50
C LYS A 1 -6.42 18.92 -8.64
N LEU A 2 -6.61 19.75 -7.63
CA LEU A 2 -7.88 19.83 -6.92
C LEU A 2 -8.97 20.29 -7.90
N LYS A 3 -10.17 19.79 -7.72
CA LYS A 3 -11.29 20.02 -8.64
C LYS A 3 -12.33 20.87 -7.95
N ASP A 4 -12.78 21.91 -8.61
CA ASP A 4 -14.01 22.64 -8.30
C ASP A 4 -15.19 21.73 -8.66
N ILE A 5 -15.88 21.21 -7.66
CA ILE A 5 -16.98 20.25 -7.82
C ILE A 5 -18.32 20.94 -7.91
N ASN A 6 -18.50 22.05 -7.17
CA ASN A 6 -19.74 22.82 -7.17
C ASN A 6 -19.84 23.80 -8.35
N GLY A 7 -18.70 24.12 -9.02
CA GLY A 7 -18.65 24.95 -10.22
C GLY A 7 -18.72 26.46 -9.94
N ASP A 8 -18.36 26.91 -8.74
CA ASP A 8 -18.40 28.32 -8.35
C ASP A 8 -17.13 29.11 -8.71
N GLY A 9 -16.07 28.40 -9.21
CA GLY A 9 -14.81 28.97 -9.62
C GLY A 9 -13.78 29.10 -8.48
N VAL A 10 -14.10 28.63 -7.28
CA VAL A 10 -13.22 28.64 -6.10
C VAL A 10 -13.06 27.21 -5.58
N VAL A 11 -11.85 26.75 -5.37
CA VAL A 11 -11.61 25.42 -4.75
C VAL A 11 -11.48 25.58 -3.25
N ASP A 12 -12.50 25.16 -2.51
CA ASP A 12 -12.55 25.28 -1.05
C ASP A 12 -13.20 24.06 -0.37
N ASN A 13 -13.68 24.23 0.88
CA ASN A 13 -14.27 23.14 1.64
C ASN A 13 -15.62 22.66 1.11
N ASP A 14 -16.29 23.46 0.30
CA ASP A 14 -17.58 23.11 -0.29
C ASP A 14 -17.43 22.14 -1.47
N ASP A 15 -16.17 21.94 -1.93
CA ASP A 15 -15.77 20.91 -2.91
C ASP A 15 -15.42 19.56 -2.30
N ASN A 16 -15.60 19.39 -1.00
CA ASN A 16 -15.34 18.11 -0.38
C ASN A 16 -16.36 17.05 -0.81
N THR A 17 -15.88 15.89 -1.21
CA THR A 17 -16.68 14.73 -1.61
C THR A 17 -16.16 13.44 -1.03
N VAL A 18 -16.96 12.38 -1.09
CA VAL A 18 -16.52 11.05 -0.72
C VAL A 18 -15.51 10.56 -1.78
N ILE A 19 -14.30 10.18 -1.34
CA ILE A 19 -13.20 9.77 -2.20
C ILE A 19 -12.80 8.29 -2.02
N GLY A 20 -13.51 7.53 -1.18
CA GLY A 20 -13.29 6.10 -0.98
C GLY A 20 -14.19 5.53 0.10
N ASP A 21 -14.27 4.21 0.15
CA ASP A 21 -14.97 3.44 1.19
C ASP A 21 -14.00 2.44 1.83
N ALA A 22 -13.79 2.59 3.14
CA ALA A 22 -12.92 1.70 3.91
C ALA A 22 -13.58 0.37 4.33
N ASN A 23 -14.88 0.20 4.02
CA ASN A 23 -15.60 -1.01 4.36
C ASN A 23 -15.52 -2.00 3.20
N PRO A 24 -15.01 -3.23 3.41
CA PRO A 24 -14.95 -4.21 2.34
C PRO A 24 -16.35 -4.72 1.97
N ASP A 25 -16.56 -4.91 0.66
CA ASP A 25 -17.76 -5.57 0.12
C ASP A 25 -17.81 -7.04 0.55
N PHE A 26 -16.66 -7.71 0.52
CA PHE A 26 -16.54 -9.13 0.85
C PHE A 26 -15.31 -9.44 1.66
N THR A 27 -15.46 -10.22 2.71
CA THR A 27 -14.36 -10.82 3.46
C THR A 27 -14.56 -12.33 3.56
N GLY A 28 -13.47 -13.07 3.59
CA GLY A 28 -13.58 -14.51 3.72
C GLY A 28 -12.26 -15.21 4.01
N GLY A 29 -12.36 -16.50 4.23
CA GLY A 29 -11.21 -17.35 4.44
C GLY A 29 -11.48 -18.77 3.95
N MET A 30 -10.42 -19.48 3.58
CA MET A 30 -10.45 -20.85 3.11
C MET A 30 -9.23 -21.62 3.62
N THR A 31 -9.45 -22.86 4.03
CA THR A 31 -8.36 -23.77 4.34
C THR A 31 -8.43 -24.99 3.43
N LEU A 32 -7.34 -25.25 2.70
CA LEU A 32 -7.14 -26.44 1.91
C LEU A 32 -6.29 -27.42 2.71
N SER A 33 -6.71 -28.70 2.76
CA SER A 33 -5.95 -29.75 3.39
C SER A 33 -5.93 -30.99 2.50
N ALA A 34 -4.76 -31.62 2.38
CA ALA A 34 -4.59 -32.85 1.64
C ALA A 34 -3.69 -33.82 2.42
N ARG A 35 -3.97 -35.13 2.30
CA ARG A 35 -3.15 -36.19 2.90
C ARG A 35 -3.00 -37.32 1.92
N ALA A 36 -1.77 -37.75 1.70
CA ALA A 36 -1.44 -38.90 0.86
C ALA A 36 -0.06 -39.45 1.19
N TYR A 37 0.09 -40.78 1.23
CA TYR A 37 1.36 -41.48 1.35
C TYR A 37 2.25 -41.03 2.53
N GLY A 38 1.64 -40.70 3.66
CA GLY A 38 2.36 -40.18 4.83
C GLY A 38 2.58 -38.67 4.81
N PHE A 39 2.39 -38.01 3.70
CA PHE A 39 2.42 -36.55 3.61
C PHE A 39 1.09 -35.95 4.05
N ASP A 40 1.15 -34.80 4.70
CA ASP A 40 0.04 -33.92 4.97
C ASP A 40 0.40 -32.49 4.58
N PHE A 41 -0.55 -31.85 3.95
CA PHE A 41 -0.44 -30.48 3.46
C PHE A 41 -1.61 -29.67 3.98
N THR A 42 -1.35 -28.43 4.40
CA THR A 42 -2.41 -27.48 4.75
C THR A 42 -2.02 -26.09 4.28
N ALA A 43 -2.94 -25.41 3.59
CA ALA A 43 -2.80 -24.02 3.19
C ALA A 43 -4.04 -23.23 3.64
N ALA A 44 -3.83 -22.17 4.40
CA ALA A 44 -4.87 -21.28 4.89
C ALA A 44 -4.78 -19.91 4.23
N PHE A 45 -5.91 -19.46 3.67
CA PHE A 45 -6.07 -18.21 2.96
C PHE A 45 -7.09 -17.31 3.67
N ASN A 46 -6.90 -16.02 3.57
CA ASN A 46 -7.95 -15.01 3.82
C ASN A 46 -7.91 -13.95 2.71
N TRP A 47 -9.05 -13.29 2.53
CA TRP A 47 -9.17 -12.19 1.57
C TRP A 47 -10.14 -11.12 2.08
N SER A 48 -9.95 -9.93 1.56
CA SER A 48 -10.85 -8.81 1.67
C SER A 48 -10.89 -8.08 0.34
N VAL A 49 -12.08 -7.76 -0.14
CA VAL A 49 -12.30 -7.24 -1.50
C VAL A 49 -13.22 -6.03 -1.45
N GLY A 50 -12.93 -5.02 -2.27
CA GLY A 50 -13.80 -3.87 -2.48
C GLY A 50 -13.74 -2.86 -1.33
N PHE A 51 -12.56 -2.51 -0.86
CA PHE A 51 -12.36 -1.44 0.10
C PHE A 51 -11.15 -0.59 -0.25
N ASP A 52 -11.17 0.64 0.21
CA ASP A 52 -10.11 1.60 -0.01
C ASP A 52 -9.24 1.79 1.23
N VAL A 53 -7.95 2.00 1.01
CA VAL A 53 -6.96 2.27 2.05
C VAL A 53 -6.29 3.61 1.81
N TYR A 54 -6.26 4.45 2.84
CA TYR A 54 -5.48 5.67 2.82
C TYR A 54 -3.99 5.36 3.03
N ASN A 55 -3.20 5.53 1.98
CA ASN A 55 -1.76 5.28 1.99
C ASN A 55 -0.98 6.47 2.56
N ALA A 56 -0.92 6.56 3.89
CA ALA A 56 -0.17 7.62 4.57
C ALA A 56 1.33 7.60 4.28
N ASN A 57 1.91 6.42 3.97
CA ASN A 57 3.32 6.29 3.62
C ASN A 57 3.64 6.98 2.30
N LYS A 58 2.73 6.91 1.31
CA LYS A 58 2.85 7.60 0.03
C LYS A 58 3.01 9.10 0.23
N ILE A 59 2.24 9.68 1.16
CA ILE A 59 2.34 11.09 1.51
C ILE A 59 3.63 11.38 2.26
N HIS A 60 3.92 10.60 3.29
CA HIS A 60 5.10 10.81 4.13
C HIS A 60 6.41 10.75 3.33
N SER A 61 6.50 9.83 2.37
CA SER A 61 7.68 9.67 1.51
C SER A 61 7.84 10.79 0.48
N ASN A 62 6.77 11.53 0.17
CA ASN A 62 6.76 12.53 -0.90
C ASN A 62 6.55 13.97 -0.43
N THR A 63 6.43 14.18 0.87
CA THR A 63 6.27 15.50 1.47
C THR A 63 7.38 15.72 2.47
N PRO A 64 8.50 16.38 2.09
CA PRO A 64 9.57 16.70 3.03
C PRO A 64 8.98 17.62 4.12
N ARG A 65 9.07 17.15 5.34
CA ARG A 65 8.75 17.93 6.52
C ARG A 65 10.00 18.68 6.92
N GLU A 66 9.89 20.01 6.96
CA GLU A 66 10.89 20.90 7.51
C GLU A 66 12.38 20.53 7.36
N SER A 67 13.26 21.47 7.54
CA SER A 67 14.68 21.54 7.19
C SER A 67 15.61 20.36 7.57
N ASN A 68 15.11 19.28 8.16
CA ASN A 68 15.94 18.17 8.65
C ASN A 68 15.62 16.79 8.04
N ASP A 69 14.63 16.68 7.18
CA ASP A 69 14.29 15.39 6.55
C ASP A 69 15.08 15.24 5.24
N PHE A 70 16.24 14.62 5.33
CA PHE A 70 17.07 14.25 4.18
C PHE A 70 16.53 12.94 3.56
N GLY A 71 15.34 12.98 2.98
CA GLY A 71 14.73 11.84 2.29
C GLY A 71 14.83 11.99 0.78
N ASN A 72 14.91 10.86 0.07
CA ASN A 72 14.73 10.84 -1.37
C ASN A 72 13.23 10.86 -1.69
N LEU A 73 12.86 11.64 -2.70
CA LEU A 73 11.52 11.60 -3.26
C LEU A 73 11.33 10.35 -4.11
N THR A 74 10.11 9.89 -4.24
CA THR A 74 9.76 8.83 -5.20
C THR A 74 9.86 9.34 -6.63
N THR A 75 9.95 8.43 -7.60
CA THR A 75 10.01 8.77 -9.04
C THR A 75 8.77 9.52 -9.54
N GLU A 76 7.64 9.45 -8.84
CA GLU A 76 6.43 10.23 -9.11
C GLU A 76 6.65 11.75 -8.99
N PHE A 77 7.68 12.16 -8.23
CA PHE A 77 8.08 13.56 -8.05
C PHE A 77 9.37 13.92 -8.79
N ALA A 78 9.71 13.18 -9.82
CA ALA A 78 10.86 13.49 -10.67
C ALA A 78 10.74 14.86 -11.34
N ASP A 79 11.86 15.39 -11.79
CA ASP A 79 11.90 16.63 -12.57
C ASP A 79 11.07 16.49 -13.85
N GLY A 80 10.29 17.51 -14.16
CA GLY A 80 9.34 17.50 -15.27
C GLY A 80 7.97 16.90 -14.97
N VAL A 81 7.83 16.18 -13.84
CA VAL A 81 6.54 15.63 -13.39
C VAL A 81 5.92 16.51 -12.32
N ARG A 82 6.74 17.05 -11.43
CA ARG A 82 6.31 17.91 -10.32
C ARG A 82 6.23 19.38 -10.73
N TRP A 83 5.30 20.09 -10.13
CA TRP A 83 5.21 21.54 -10.24
C TRP A 83 6.48 22.22 -9.70
N THR A 84 7.00 23.21 -10.43
CA THR A 84 8.18 23.99 -10.05
C THR A 84 8.04 25.46 -10.48
N ASN A 85 8.68 26.35 -9.76
CA ASN A 85 8.89 27.74 -10.17
C ASN A 85 10.34 28.00 -10.60
N LEU A 86 11.17 26.98 -10.64
CA LEU A 86 12.55 27.07 -11.11
C LEU A 86 12.58 26.67 -12.60
N ASP A 87 13.03 27.59 -13.45
CA ASP A 87 13.30 27.28 -14.86
C ASP A 87 14.60 26.47 -14.96
N PRO A 88 14.54 25.19 -15.41
CA PRO A 88 15.73 24.33 -15.48
C PRO A 88 16.75 24.78 -16.51
N SER A 89 16.35 25.61 -17.50
CA SER A 89 17.25 26.10 -18.55
C SER A 89 18.10 27.28 -18.10
N SER A 90 17.53 28.17 -17.31
CA SER A 90 18.21 29.39 -16.84
C SER A 90 18.66 29.30 -15.37
N GLY A 91 18.12 28.37 -14.58
CA GLY A 91 18.34 28.28 -13.15
C GLY A 91 17.74 29.46 -12.36
N GLN A 92 16.83 30.23 -12.98
CA GLN A 92 16.17 31.38 -12.37
C GLN A 92 14.76 31.04 -11.89
N LEU A 93 14.32 31.77 -10.87
CA LEU A 93 12.94 31.66 -10.38
C LEU A 93 11.99 32.43 -11.34
N VAL A 94 10.98 31.76 -11.81
CA VAL A 94 9.89 32.33 -12.60
C VAL A 94 8.81 32.81 -11.65
N THR A 95 8.40 34.08 -11.81
CA THR A 95 7.37 34.72 -11.01
C THR A 95 6.17 35.19 -11.84
N ASP A 96 6.34 35.29 -13.15
CA ASP A 96 5.25 35.65 -14.07
C ASP A 96 4.25 34.50 -14.19
N PRO A 97 2.94 34.74 -13.98
CA PRO A 97 1.92 33.68 -13.99
C PRO A 97 1.83 32.94 -15.32
N SER A 98 1.96 33.64 -16.44
CA SER A 98 1.85 33.02 -17.79
C SER A 98 3.04 32.12 -18.08
N GLN A 99 4.23 32.53 -17.65
CA GLN A 99 5.45 31.71 -17.77
C GLN A 99 5.40 30.51 -16.82
N LEU A 100 4.85 30.66 -15.59
CA LEU A 100 4.63 29.56 -14.65
C LEU A 100 3.64 28.53 -15.21
N GLU A 101 2.57 28.98 -15.83
CA GLU A 101 1.61 28.09 -16.48
C GLU A 101 2.25 27.30 -17.62
N ALA A 102 3.03 27.97 -18.48
CA ALA A 102 3.76 27.31 -19.57
C ALA A 102 4.80 26.31 -19.06
N LEU A 103 5.57 26.69 -18.03
CA LEU A 103 6.59 25.82 -17.41
C LEU A 103 5.96 24.53 -16.82
N ASN A 104 4.77 24.63 -16.28
CA ASN A 104 4.08 23.55 -15.58
C ASN A 104 2.95 22.91 -16.39
N ALA A 105 2.83 23.19 -17.69
CA ALA A 105 1.72 22.72 -18.54
C ALA A 105 1.57 21.18 -18.54
N ASN A 106 2.69 20.45 -18.44
CA ASN A 106 2.73 18.99 -18.46
C ASN A 106 2.93 18.36 -17.07
N THR A 107 2.94 19.14 -15.99
CA THR A 107 3.13 18.61 -14.64
C THR A 107 1.84 17.98 -14.13
N THR A 108 1.96 16.81 -13.52
CA THR A 108 0.86 16.04 -12.95
C THR A 108 0.87 16.04 -11.42
N MET A 109 2.03 16.36 -10.83
CA MET A 109 2.25 16.34 -9.39
C MET A 109 2.47 17.76 -8.85
N TRP A 110 2.12 17.95 -7.59
CA TRP A 110 2.38 19.21 -6.89
C TRP A 110 3.86 19.36 -6.53
N SER A 111 4.25 20.53 -6.02
CA SER A 111 5.58 20.73 -5.46
C SER A 111 5.75 19.94 -4.17
N PRO A 112 6.83 19.17 -3.99
CA PRO A 112 7.11 18.45 -2.73
C PRO A 112 7.35 19.41 -1.55
N TYR A 113 7.66 20.67 -1.81
CA TYR A 113 7.84 21.72 -0.79
C TYR A 113 6.53 22.40 -0.39
N MET A 114 5.40 21.82 -0.72
CA MET A 114 4.11 22.32 -0.29
C MET A 114 4.00 22.23 1.24
N GLN A 115 3.75 23.37 1.90
CA GLN A 115 3.69 23.44 3.37
C GLN A 115 2.50 22.69 3.97
N ARG A 116 1.49 22.42 3.17
CA ARG A 116 0.25 21.78 3.61
C ARG A 116 -0.21 20.74 2.60
N TYR A 117 -0.23 19.48 3.02
CA TYR A 117 -0.87 18.44 2.24
C TYR A 117 -2.39 18.58 2.30
N VAL A 118 -3.02 18.52 1.14
CA VAL A 118 -4.48 18.45 1.02
C VAL A 118 -4.88 16.99 0.88
N PHE A 119 -5.78 16.53 1.75
CA PHE A 119 -6.34 15.19 1.67
C PHE A 119 -7.09 15.04 0.34
N SER A 120 -6.70 14.07 -0.47
CA SER A 120 -7.23 13.85 -1.81
C SER A 120 -7.21 12.37 -2.17
N ASP A 121 -7.89 12.03 -3.25
CA ASP A 121 -7.96 10.67 -3.80
C ASP A 121 -6.60 10.08 -4.22
N TRP A 122 -5.59 10.92 -4.44
CA TRP A 122 -4.24 10.46 -4.81
C TRP A 122 -3.61 9.46 -3.83
N ALA A 123 -3.91 9.58 -2.55
CA ALA A 123 -3.40 8.67 -1.52
C ALA A 123 -4.41 7.60 -1.11
N VAL A 124 -5.58 7.57 -1.73
CA VAL A 124 -6.58 6.51 -1.54
C VAL A 124 -6.36 5.46 -2.62
N GLU A 125 -6.14 4.22 -2.20
CA GLU A 125 -5.81 3.10 -3.08
C GLU A 125 -6.70 1.91 -2.78
N ASP A 126 -6.93 1.06 -3.80
CA ASP A 126 -7.62 -0.21 -3.63
C ASP A 126 -6.88 -1.10 -2.64
N GLY A 127 -7.54 -1.45 -1.54
CA GLY A 127 -7.03 -2.31 -0.48
C GLY A 127 -7.31 -3.79 -0.70
N THR A 128 -7.94 -4.18 -1.81
CA THR A 128 -8.26 -5.59 -2.12
C THR A 128 -7.04 -6.47 -2.03
N TYR A 129 -7.16 -7.59 -1.31
CA TYR A 129 -6.09 -8.56 -1.20
C TYR A 129 -6.58 -10.00 -1.08
N LEU A 130 -5.72 -10.94 -1.47
CA LEU A 130 -5.74 -12.36 -1.14
C LEU A 130 -4.42 -12.72 -0.44
N ARG A 131 -4.50 -13.28 0.75
CA ARG A 131 -3.34 -13.64 1.56
C ARG A 131 -3.27 -15.15 1.77
N LEU A 132 -2.09 -15.73 1.55
CA LEU A 132 -1.73 -17.06 2.04
C LEU A 132 -1.10 -16.89 3.43
N ASN A 133 -1.89 -17.10 4.47
CA ASN A 133 -1.46 -16.91 5.86
C ASN A 133 -0.50 -17.97 6.34
N THR A 134 -0.89 -19.23 6.13
CA THR A 134 -0.15 -20.36 6.68
C THR A 134 -0.04 -21.46 5.63
N LEU A 135 1.14 -22.00 5.52
CA LEU A 135 1.44 -23.17 4.70
C LEU A 135 2.18 -24.18 5.57
N THR A 136 1.61 -25.37 5.70
CA THR A 136 2.22 -26.49 6.46
C THR A 136 2.38 -27.68 5.55
N LEU A 137 3.58 -28.25 5.57
CA LEU A 137 3.89 -29.54 4.96
C LEU A 137 4.42 -30.47 6.05
N GLY A 138 3.80 -31.59 6.25
CA GLY A 138 4.18 -32.63 7.19
C GLY A 138 4.42 -33.96 6.50
N TYR A 139 5.27 -34.80 7.11
CA TYR A 139 5.47 -36.18 6.73
C TYR A 139 5.50 -37.07 7.96
N THR A 140 4.66 -38.08 7.96
CA THR A 140 4.63 -39.12 9.01
C THR A 140 5.40 -40.33 8.49
N LEU A 141 6.48 -40.66 9.17
CA LEU A 141 7.26 -41.84 8.81
C LEU A 141 6.47 -43.12 9.05
N PRO A 142 6.60 -44.12 8.16
CA PRO A 142 5.98 -45.43 8.36
C PRO A 142 6.59 -46.09 9.60
N GLU A 143 5.79 -46.90 10.30
CA GLU A 143 6.21 -47.64 11.51
C GLU A 143 7.43 -48.55 11.25
N SER A 144 7.48 -49.12 10.02
CA SER A 144 8.64 -49.95 9.61
C SER A 144 9.97 -49.22 9.60
N ALA A 145 9.98 -47.87 9.55
CA ALA A 145 11.20 -47.07 9.57
C ALA A 145 11.63 -46.64 10.98
N VAL A 146 10.73 -46.68 11.97
CA VAL A 146 10.97 -46.11 13.30
C VAL A 146 10.69 -47.11 14.45
N GLY A 147 10.02 -48.23 14.13
CA GLY A 147 9.60 -49.22 15.13
C GLY A 147 10.78 -49.87 15.91
N ASP A 148 11.90 -50.12 15.27
CA ASP A 148 13.11 -50.69 15.91
C ASP A 148 13.70 -49.72 16.95
N LEU A 149 13.34 -48.42 16.88
CA LEU A 149 13.74 -47.41 17.87
C LEU A 149 12.75 -47.29 19.03
N GLY A 150 11.72 -48.13 19.08
CA GLY A 150 10.66 -48.06 20.09
C GLY A 150 9.70 -46.84 19.88
N ILE A 151 9.73 -46.25 18.70
CA ILE A 151 8.90 -45.10 18.33
C ILE A 151 7.69 -45.62 17.57
N THR A 152 6.48 -45.38 18.09
CA THR A 152 5.23 -45.79 17.45
C THR A 152 4.75 -44.83 16.35
N LYS A 153 5.13 -43.54 16.44
CA LYS A 153 4.81 -42.54 15.44
C LYS A 153 5.80 -41.39 15.49
N LEU A 154 6.35 -41.06 14.32
CA LEU A 154 7.21 -39.88 14.14
C LEU A 154 6.67 -39.05 12.96
N ARG A 155 6.29 -37.81 13.24
CA ARG A 155 5.87 -36.84 12.22
C ARG A 155 6.81 -35.64 12.26
N LEU A 156 7.40 -35.32 11.11
CA LEU A 156 8.18 -34.13 10.88
C LEU A 156 7.32 -33.15 10.09
N TYR A 157 7.41 -31.86 10.41
CA TYR A 157 6.68 -30.85 9.66
C TYR A 157 7.42 -29.51 9.63
N VAL A 158 7.12 -28.74 8.60
CA VAL A 158 7.54 -27.35 8.48
C VAL A 158 6.28 -26.49 8.28
N THR A 159 6.26 -25.34 8.93
CA THR A 159 5.19 -24.35 8.79
C THR A 159 5.79 -23.00 8.47
N ALA A 160 5.24 -22.36 7.42
CA ALA A 160 5.51 -20.98 7.07
C ALA A 160 4.26 -20.15 7.38
N ASN A 161 4.46 -18.99 8.00
CA ASN A 161 3.39 -18.02 8.28
C ASN A 161 3.63 -16.73 7.50
N ASN A 162 2.56 -15.99 7.17
CA ASN A 162 2.61 -14.77 6.35
C ASN A 162 3.36 -15.00 5.03
N VAL A 163 2.97 -16.06 4.31
CA VAL A 163 3.74 -16.59 3.18
C VAL A 163 3.74 -15.62 2.01
N PHE A 164 2.57 -15.10 1.66
CA PHE A 164 2.43 -14.20 0.53
C PHE A 164 1.11 -13.42 0.56
N VAL A 165 1.11 -12.21 0.00
CA VAL A 165 -0.08 -11.40 -0.24
C VAL A 165 -0.13 -10.96 -1.71
N TRP A 166 -1.27 -11.17 -2.36
CA TRP A 166 -1.59 -10.64 -3.69
C TRP A 166 -2.48 -9.41 -3.50
N THR A 167 -2.00 -8.26 -3.95
CA THR A 167 -2.69 -6.98 -3.83
C THR A 167 -2.14 -5.98 -4.85
N ASN A 168 -2.95 -5.00 -5.22
CA ASN A 168 -2.52 -3.83 -6.00
C ASN A 168 -2.12 -2.65 -5.12
N TYR A 169 -2.31 -2.76 -3.81
CA TYR A 169 -1.92 -1.72 -2.87
C TYR A 169 -0.41 -1.46 -2.92
N SER A 170 -0.02 -0.20 -3.09
CA SER A 170 1.38 0.19 -3.23
C SER A 170 2.15 0.29 -1.90
N GLY A 171 1.45 0.26 -0.78
CA GLY A 171 2.03 0.28 0.56
C GLY A 171 2.55 -1.09 1.01
N ILE A 172 2.97 -1.16 2.27
CA ILE A 172 3.63 -2.36 2.82
C ILE A 172 2.62 -3.51 3.00
N ASP A 173 1.44 -3.22 3.51
CA ASP A 173 0.40 -4.23 3.80
C ASP A 173 -0.99 -3.58 3.74
N PRO A 174 -1.92 -4.09 2.91
CA PRO A 174 -3.28 -3.57 2.83
C PRO A 174 -4.12 -3.83 4.10
N GLU A 175 -3.74 -4.81 4.91
CA GLU A 175 -4.39 -5.14 6.18
C GLU A 175 -3.91 -4.20 7.31
N VAL A 176 -4.04 -2.89 7.07
CA VAL A 176 -3.63 -1.87 8.03
C VAL A 176 -4.70 -1.67 9.10
N SER A 177 -4.30 -1.73 10.37
CA SER A 177 -5.18 -1.35 11.48
C SER A 177 -5.19 0.16 11.65
N THR A 178 -6.32 0.79 11.39
CA THR A 178 -6.54 2.23 11.68
C THR A 178 -6.57 2.55 13.19
N ARG A 179 -6.48 1.54 14.06
CA ARG A 179 -6.54 1.67 15.51
C ARG A 179 -5.21 1.92 16.19
N ARG A 180 -4.12 2.12 15.46
CA ARG A 180 -2.88 2.52 16.12
C ARG A 180 -3.02 3.97 16.59
N LYS A 181 -3.42 4.16 17.84
CA LYS A 181 -3.19 5.42 18.55
C LYS A 181 -1.69 5.69 18.50
N THR A 182 -1.26 6.57 17.62
CA THR A 182 0.01 7.25 17.77
C THR A 182 -0.14 8.16 18.97
N THR A 183 0.31 7.71 20.12
CA THR A 183 0.66 8.60 21.21
C THR A 183 1.91 9.32 20.79
N PHE A 184 1.79 10.60 20.48
CA PHE A 184 2.89 11.54 20.38
C PHE A 184 3.22 12.05 21.77
#